data_fe8f46f9a90183274480411d25553170
#
_entry.id   fe8f46f9a90183274480411d25553170
#
_cell.length_a   1.000
_cell.length_b   1.000
_cell.length_c   1.000
_cell.angle_alpha   90.00
_cell.angle_beta   90.00
_cell.angle_gamma   90.00
#
_symmetry.space_group_name_H-M   'P 1'
#
loop_
_entity.id
_entity.type
_entity.pdbx_description
1 polymer ?
#
loop_
_entity_poly.entity_id
_entity_poly.type
_entity_poly.pdbx_seq_one_letter_code
_entity_poly.pdbx_strand_id
1 'polypeptide(L)'
;METRKISISLHENESYIRKRCENCDDILIRPMRLGEGHKADCLMVYIEVAVSNMMLDDSAIGKMINHFWEIPEEKIREFIRRNSLGIADVKELSSMEEVFGAILSGNAVFFLDGNDKAMKISSKGYPGLAVSEVKTEKVLRGSKEGFCGSVKTNAALVRKRIRDTRLKVEQSSIGVRSNTVVQLLYVEDLVHEELLTAVKERLESFTVDGVLDSGRLEQLTEEAWYSPFPQFQTTERPDRAAQELLNGKAVLLCDNSPVALVVPGAFNSFMESSEDWYNRFEMASFLRVLRYLAMAVATLLPGLYLAVIRFHTQILPANLILSFAQAREGVPFSSVVELVFLELSFELIREAGVRIPGALGNAIGIVGGLIIGQAAVEANLVSPVVVIIVALTALGSLAIPNEEFASAFRLLKYAFLFLGGFLGIFGIVLGLYLTMAHLAGLLSFGVPYLVPFVEKNSEAETGGRILRQPFRKRKFRPLYARNAQKRRLRTRPWSRKG
;
A
#
# COMPACT_ATOMS: atom_id res chain seq x y z
N MET A 1 23.92 -5.98 21.27
CA MET A 1 24.31 -4.68 20.69
C MET A 1 25.00 -3.95 21.82
N GLU A 2 26.25 -3.54 21.64
CA GLU A 2 26.96 -2.73 22.62
C GLU A 2 26.28 -1.37 22.71
N THR A 3 25.87 -0.96 23.90
CA THR A 3 25.27 0.34 24.20
C THR A 3 26.33 1.41 24.04
N ARG A 4 26.28 2.18 22.96
CA ARG A 4 27.20 3.30 22.73
C ARG A 4 26.80 4.46 23.63
N LYS A 5 27.72 4.90 24.52
CA LYS A 5 27.55 6.09 25.32
C LYS A 5 27.60 7.37 24.47
N ILE A 6 26.98 8.43 24.93
CA ILE A 6 27.04 9.74 24.29
C ILE A 6 28.46 10.30 24.56
N SER A 7 29.11 10.81 23.50
CA SER A 7 30.42 11.45 23.61
C SER A 7 30.29 12.87 24.15
N ILE A 8 31.32 13.34 24.88
CA ILE A 8 31.43 14.72 25.31
C ILE A 8 31.59 15.67 24.10
N SER A 9 32.20 15.19 23.01
CA SER A 9 32.34 15.95 21.77
C SER A 9 31.05 15.92 20.96
N LEU A 10 30.47 17.10 20.73
CA LEU A 10 29.26 17.26 19.88
C LEU A 10 29.52 16.79 18.47
N HIS A 11 30.71 17.03 17.92
CA HIS A 11 31.07 16.63 16.56
C HIS A 11 31.05 15.09 16.34
N GLU A 12 31.51 14.33 17.34
CA GLU A 12 31.47 12.87 17.31
C GLU A 12 30.01 12.34 17.32
N ASN A 13 29.18 12.98 18.16
CA ASN A 13 27.77 12.65 18.27
C ASN A 13 27.03 12.95 16.93
N GLU A 14 27.28 14.14 16.38
CA GLU A 14 26.71 14.55 15.08
C GLU A 14 27.13 13.61 13.95
N SER A 15 28.43 13.33 13.84
CA SER A 15 28.97 12.43 12.81
C SER A 15 28.34 11.04 12.88
N TYR A 16 28.19 10.51 14.10
CA TYR A 16 27.54 9.21 14.32
C TYR A 16 26.06 9.22 13.94
N ILE A 17 25.33 10.28 14.31
CA ILE A 17 23.90 10.43 14.00
C ILE A 17 23.72 10.57 12.49
N ARG A 18 24.52 11.42 11.81
CA ARG A 18 24.48 11.58 10.35
C ARG A 18 24.72 10.27 9.62
N LYS A 19 25.74 9.52 10.02
CA LYS A 19 26.01 8.19 9.44
C LYS A 19 24.87 7.21 9.64
N ARG A 20 24.22 7.24 10.79
CA ARG A 20 23.12 6.31 11.12
C ARG A 20 21.81 6.69 10.43
N CYS A 21 21.60 7.99 10.22
CA CYS A 21 20.44 8.57 9.54
C CYS A 21 20.74 8.93 8.07
N GLU A 22 21.78 8.35 7.48
CA GLU A 22 22.02 8.47 6.05
C GLU A 22 20.77 8.02 5.25
N ASN A 23 20.37 8.80 4.23
CA ASN A 23 19.14 8.61 3.47
C ASN A 23 17.85 8.61 4.32
N CYS A 24 17.81 9.41 5.38
CA CYS A 24 16.61 9.64 6.20
C CYS A 24 16.27 11.14 6.14
N ASP A 25 15.72 11.60 5.00
CA ASP A 25 15.41 13.02 4.76
C ASP A 25 14.28 13.56 5.66
N ASP A 26 13.54 12.66 6.32
CA ASP A 26 12.51 12.98 7.31
C ASP A 26 13.08 13.30 8.71
N ILE A 27 14.38 13.02 8.96
CA ILE A 27 15.05 13.29 10.24
C ILE A 27 15.92 14.52 10.09
N LEU A 28 15.53 15.60 10.74
CA LEU A 28 16.27 16.86 10.72
C LEU A 28 17.35 16.87 11.79
N ILE A 29 18.56 17.21 11.36
CA ILE A 29 19.75 17.38 12.21
C ILE A 29 20.18 18.84 12.10
N ARG A 30 19.85 19.66 13.10
CA ARG A 30 20.09 21.09 13.10
C ARG A 30 21.19 21.48 14.11
N PRO A 31 22.38 21.80 13.63
CA PRO A 31 23.38 22.45 14.48
C PRO A 31 22.96 23.90 14.79
N MET A 32 23.16 24.34 16.03
CA MET A 32 22.81 25.67 16.51
C MET A 32 23.88 26.18 17.43
N ARG A 33 23.97 27.51 17.61
CA ARG A 33 24.83 28.16 18.60
C ARG A 33 23.97 29.00 19.52
N LEU A 34 24.10 28.78 20.81
CA LEU A 34 23.34 29.46 21.85
C LEU A 34 24.27 30.23 22.80
N GLY A 35 23.71 31.13 23.59
CA GLY A 35 24.41 31.89 24.62
C GLY A 35 24.95 33.23 24.15
N GLU A 36 25.30 34.07 25.11
CA GLU A 36 25.88 35.40 24.88
C GLU A 36 27.17 35.28 24.04
N GLY A 37 27.17 35.87 22.85
CA GLY A 37 28.29 35.77 21.90
C GLY A 37 28.35 34.46 21.11
N HIS A 38 27.27 33.65 21.09
CA HIS A 38 27.12 32.37 20.31
C HIS A 38 28.25 31.35 20.60
N LYS A 39 28.61 31.15 21.85
CA LYS A 39 29.76 30.32 22.25
C LYS A 39 29.41 28.84 22.52
N ALA A 40 28.14 28.52 22.79
CA ALA A 40 27.74 27.17 23.10
C ALA A 40 27.23 26.46 21.82
N ASP A 41 28.00 25.53 21.29
CA ASP A 41 27.59 24.69 20.17
C ASP A 41 26.59 23.63 20.65
N CYS A 42 25.49 23.53 19.91
CA CYS A 42 24.37 22.64 20.24
C CYS A 42 23.87 21.91 18.97
N LEU A 43 23.25 20.77 19.18
CA LEU A 43 22.63 19.99 18.09
C LEU A 43 21.21 19.59 18.49
N MET A 44 20.27 19.84 17.60
CA MET A 44 18.89 19.37 17.73
C MET A 44 18.59 18.35 16.66
N VAL A 45 18.00 17.20 17.07
CA VAL A 45 17.64 16.11 16.17
C VAL A 45 16.18 15.73 16.41
N TYR A 46 15.38 15.71 15.31
CA TYR A 46 13.95 15.40 15.40
C TYR A 46 13.39 14.99 14.04
N ILE A 47 12.20 14.36 14.03
CA ILE A 47 11.42 14.10 12.81
C ILE A 47 10.53 15.31 12.54
N GLU A 48 10.64 15.90 11.35
CA GLU A 48 10.04 17.20 11.01
C GLU A 48 8.53 17.28 11.33
N VAL A 49 7.76 16.27 10.95
CA VAL A 49 6.29 16.27 11.11
C VAL A 49 5.86 15.65 12.45
N ALA A 50 6.69 14.82 13.07
CA ALA A 50 6.38 14.22 14.36
C ALA A 50 6.57 15.22 15.52
N VAL A 51 7.27 16.31 15.27
CA VAL A 51 7.45 17.43 16.18
C VAL A 51 6.60 18.58 15.64
N SER A 52 5.51 18.91 16.33
CA SER A 52 4.65 20.01 15.93
C SER A 52 5.43 21.32 15.88
N ASN A 53 5.38 22.04 14.76
CA ASN A 53 6.01 23.36 14.62
C ASN A 53 5.52 24.34 15.71
N MET A 54 4.25 24.26 16.09
CA MET A 54 3.71 25.06 17.21
C MET A 54 4.38 24.76 18.55
N MET A 55 4.83 23.51 18.77
CA MET A 55 5.57 23.18 19.99
C MET A 55 7.04 23.60 19.92
N LEU A 56 7.64 23.69 18.73
CA LEU A 56 9.00 24.15 18.53
C LEU A 56 9.11 25.67 18.69
N ASP A 57 8.18 26.43 18.10
CA ASP A 57 8.29 27.91 18.08
C ASP A 57 7.72 28.56 19.34
N ASP A 58 6.60 28.08 19.88
CA ASP A 58 5.89 28.78 20.97
C ASP A 58 6.10 28.23 22.38
N SER A 59 6.51 26.96 22.57
CA SER A 59 6.42 26.42 23.93
C SER A 59 7.76 26.06 24.60
N ALA A 60 8.57 25.22 24.00
CA ALA A 60 9.72 24.69 24.68
C ALA A 60 11.04 25.15 24.05
N ILE A 61 11.15 25.02 22.77
CA ILE A 61 12.38 25.26 22.02
C ILE A 61 12.52 26.72 21.66
N GLY A 62 11.44 27.37 21.21
CA GLY A 62 11.44 28.80 20.94
C GLY A 62 11.70 29.62 22.20
N LYS A 63 11.03 29.28 23.31
CA LYS A 63 11.29 29.92 24.62
C LYS A 63 12.68 29.59 25.15
N MET A 64 13.17 28.36 24.94
CA MET A 64 14.51 27.94 25.32
C MET A 64 15.57 28.69 24.50
N ILE A 65 15.40 28.76 23.19
CA ILE A 65 16.28 29.49 22.27
C ILE A 65 16.27 30.97 22.63
N ASN A 66 15.10 31.58 22.79
CA ASN A 66 14.98 33.00 23.16
C ASN A 66 15.51 33.30 24.56
N HIS A 67 15.33 32.40 25.52
CA HIS A 67 15.81 32.59 26.87
C HIS A 67 17.32 32.32 27.00
N PHE A 68 17.85 31.33 26.27
CA PHE A 68 19.28 31.01 26.27
C PHE A 68 20.12 31.91 25.35
N TRP A 69 19.50 32.71 24.50
CA TRP A 69 20.21 33.61 23.60
C TRP A 69 21.05 34.66 24.35
N GLU A 70 20.53 35.12 25.48
CA GLU A 70 21.14 36.19 26.29
C GLU A 70 21.86 35.71 27.58
N ILE A 71 21.92 34.39 27.81
CA ILE A 71 22.49 33.82 29.07
C ILE A 71 23.95 33.39 28.86
N PRO A 72 24.87 33.65 29.86
CA PRO A 72 26.24 33.14 29.83
C PRO A 72 26.30 31.62 29.73
N GLU A 73 27.26 31.05 28.96
CA GLU A 73 27.43 29.63 28.71
C GLU A 73 27.44 28.77 30.00
N GLU A 74 28.09 29.21 31.04
CA GLU A 74 28.15 28.50 32.32
C GLU A 74 26.78 28.31 32.96
N LYS A 75 25.88 29.28 32.83
CA LYS A 75 24.51 29.17 33.32
C LYS A 75 23.66 28.25 32.45
N ILE A 76 23.90 28.19 31.13
CA ILE A 76 23.22 27.24 30.26
C ILE A 76 23.56 25.81 30.67
N ARG A 77 24.84 25.53 30.93
CA ARG A 77 25.31 24.22 31.41
C ARG A 77 24.70 23.85 32.77
N GLU A 78 24.60 24.81 33.67
CA GLU A 78 24.00 24.61 35.01
C GLU A 78 22.48 24.37 34.91
N PHE A 79 21.78 25.11 34.06
CA PHE A 79 20.36 24.98 33.82
C PHE A 79 19.99 23.59 33.25
N ILE A 80 20.81 23.12 32.32
CA ILE A 80 20.67 21.80 31.73
C ILE A 80 20.93 20.71 32.78
N ARG A 81 21.98 20.89 33.60
CA ARG A 81 22.37 19.96 34.66
C ARG A 81 21.32 19.83 35.77
N ARG A 82 20.61 20.91 36.08
CA ARG A 82 19.60 20.94 37.16
C ARG A 82 18.21 20.54 36.73
N ASN A 83 18.01 20.20 35.43
CA ASN A 83 16.69 19.88 34.85
C ASN A 83 15.62 20.96 35.15
N SER A 84 16.05 22.22 35.29
CA SER A 84 15.24 23.34 35.78
C SER A 84 14.59 24.17 34.67
N LEU A 85 14.45 23.57 33.46
CA LEU A 85 13.89 24.26 32.30
C LEU A 85 12.39 24.59 32.41
N GLY A 86 11.74 24.20 33.50
CA GLY A 86 10.32 24.51 33.73
C GLY A 86 9.37 23.87 32.72
N ILE A 87 9.89 22.98 31.88
CA ILE A 87 9.15 22.28 30.82
C ILE A 87 8.79 20.90 31.37
N ALA A 88 7.52 20.66 31.47
CA ALA A 88 6.98 19.42 31.96
C ALA A 88 7.37 18.26 31.02
N ASP A 89 8.37 17.50 31.23
CA ASP A 89 8.76 16.27 30.52
C ASP A 89 10.09 16.35 29.74
N VAL A 90 11.10 16.93 30.37
CA VAL A 90 12.50 16.80 29.93
C VAL A 90 13.12 15.60 30.63
N LYS A 91 13.69 14.66 29.87
CA LYS A 91 14.38 13.49 30.41
C LYS A 91 15.81 13.43 29.87
N GLU A 92 16.79 13.22 30.79
CA GLU A 92 18.18 12.95 30.40
C GLU A 92 18.29 11.57 29.72
N LEU A 93 19.10 11.50 28.66
CA LEU A 93 19.47 10.31 27.94
C LEU A 93 20.97 10.10 28.06
N SER A 94 21.39 8.86 28.30
CA SER A 94 22.79 8.49 28.53
C SER A 94 23.40 7.64 27.42
N SER A 95 22.57 7.13 26.53
CA SER A 95 23.02 6.25 25.44
C SER A 95 22.42 6.65 24.09
N MET A 96 23.13 6.33 23.02
CA MET A 96 22.65 6.57 21.64
C MET A 96 21.40 5.75 21.30
N GLU A 97 21.19 4.58 21.91
CA GLU A 97 19.97 3.79 21.74
C GLU A 97 18.74 4.52 22.32
N GLU A 98 18.91 5.15 23.49
CA GLU A 98 17.85 5.97 24.09
C GLU A 98 17.55 7.20 23.22
N VAL A 99 18.58 7.81 22.64
CA VAL A 99 18.47 8.96 21.71
C VAL A 99 17.64 8.56 20.50
N PHE A 100 18.00 7.50 19.77
CA PHE A 100 17.23 7.04 18.63
C PHE A 100 15.81 6.60 19.04
N GLY A 101 15.66 5.92 20.16
CA GLY A 101 14.36 5.58 20.72
C GLY A 101 13.47 6.80 20.97
N ALA A 102 14.03 7.90 21.44
CA ALA A 102 13.33 9.17 21.65
C ALA A 102 12.95 9.83 20.33
N ILE A 103 13.89 9.98 19.38
CA ILE A 103 13.66 10.57 18.06
C ILE A 103 12.55 9.78 17.30
N LEU A 104 12.72 8.47 17.19
CA LEU A 104 11.78 7.59 16.48
C LEU A 104 10.41 7.47 17.18
N SER A 105 10.31 7.92 18.42
CA SER A 105 9.03 8.05 19.13
C SER A 105 8.37 9.43 18.92
N GLY A 106 8.98 10.30 18.09
CA GLY A 106 8.44 11.62 17.77
C GLY A 106 8.77 12.68 18.81
N ASN A 107 9.91 12.55 19.52
CA ASN A 107 10.42 13.58 20.41
C ASN A 107 11.62 14.27 19.76
N ALA A 108 11.88 15.52 20.15
CA ALA A 108 13.13 16.18 19.84
C ALA A 108 14.21 15.79 20.85
N VAL A 109 15.45 15.69 20.39
CA VAL A 109 16.60 15.44 21.25
C VAL A 109 17.60 16.56 21.05
N PHE A 110 18.05 17.12 22.16
CA PHE A 110 18.98 18.22 22.23
C PHE A 110 20.30 17.77 22.83
N PHE A 111 21.40 18.14 22.18
CA PHE A 111 22.76 17.92 22.63
C PHE A 111 23.46 19.26 22.85
N LEU A 112 24.31 19.33 23.86
CA LEU A 112 25.17 20.46 24.13
C LEU A 112 26.63 19.99 24.13
N ASP A 113 27.50 20.73 23.49
CA ASP A 113 28.94 20.43 23.51
C ASP A 113 29.51 20.45 24.91
N GLY A 114 30.44 19.53 25.19
CA GLY A 114 31.03 19.36 26.51
C GLY A 114 30.13 18.61 27.51
N ASN A 115 28.99 18.02 27.08
CA ASN A 115 28.11 17.22 27.93
C ASN A 115 28.08 15.77 27.48
N ASP A 116 28.14 14.82 28.41
CA ASP A 116 28.06 13.37 28.17
C ASP A 116 26.62 12.83 28.15
N LYS A 117 25.62 13.73 28.18
CA LYS A 117 24.20 13.43 28.18
C LYS A 117 23.47 14.30 27.15
N ALA A 118 22.40 13.72 26.56
CA ALA A 118 21.44 14.46 25.74
C ALA A 118 20.14 14.67 26.50
N MET A 119 19.36 15.65 26.08
CA MET A 119 18.04 15.91 26.64
C MET A 119 16.94 15.55 25.65
N LYS A 120 16.03 14.69 26.09
CA LYS A 120 14.79 14.44 25.39
C LYS A 120 13.79 15.54 25.73
N ILE A 121 13.26 16.20 24.72
CA ILE A 121 12.18 17.18 24.83
C ILE A 121 10.91 16.51 24.32
N SER A 122 9.92 16.36 25.20
CA SER A 122 8.63 15.79 24.80
C SER A 122 7.87 16.75 23.91
N SER A 123 7.91 16.46 22.63
CA SER A 123 7.27 17.24 21.56
C SER A 123 6.33 16.37 20.72
N LYS A 124 5.76 15.31 21.29
CA LYS A 124 4.94 14.32 20.57
C LYS A 124 3.81 14.99 19.81
N GLY A 125 4.02 15.15 18.52
CA GLY A 125 3.08 15.73 17.57
C GLY A 125 2.85 14.85 16.36
N TYR A 126 2.88 13.51 16.49
CA TYR A 126 2.42 12.68 15.38
C TYR A 126 1.03 13.12 14.96
N PRO A 127 0.80 13.30 13.63
CA PRO A 127 -0.51 13.74 13.15
C PRO A 127 -1.60 12.80 13.69
N GLY A 128 -2.44 13.32 14.56
CA GLY A 128 -3.55 12.56 15.14
C GLY A 128 -4.90 13.07 14.63
N LEU A 129 -5.06 14.37 14.54
CA LEU A 129 -6.30 15.03 14.16
C LEU A 129 -6.42 15.36 12.66
N ALA A 130 -5.30 15.38 11.92
CA ALA A 130 -5.27 15.65 10.47
C ALA A 130 -5.20 14.39 9.61
N VAL A 131 -5.37 13.22 10.21
CA VAL A 131 -5.32 11.93 9.48
C VAL A 131 -6.68 11.67 8.88
N SER A 132 -6.74 11.52 7.56
CA SER A 132 -7.97 11.14 6.88
C SER A 132 -8.36 9.70 7.22
N GLU A 133 -9.67 9.43 7.28
CA GLU A 133 -10.14 8.06 7.33
C GLU A 133 -10.02 7.42 5.95
N VAL A 134 -9.67 6.14 5.93
CA VAL A 134 -9.61 5.32 4.71
C VAL A 134 -10.98 5.26 4.05
N LYS A 135 -11.07 5.66 2.78
CA LYS A 135 -12.34 5.73 2.04
C LYS A 135 -12.62 4.46 1.24
N THR A 136 -11.63 3.94 0.56
CA THR A 136 -11.77 2.80 -0.38
C THR A 136 -11.40 1.47 0.28
N GLU A 137 -10.30 1.39 1.03
CA GLU A 137 -9.83 0.17 1.71
C GLU A 137 -10.39 0.05 3.15
N LYS A 138 -11.71 0.14 3.32
CA LYS A 138 -12.36 0.02 4.64
C LYS A 138 -12.17 -1.36 5.24
N VAL A 139 -11.92 -1.42 6.54
CA VAL A 139 -11.83 -2.67 7.32
C VAL A 139 -12.69 -2.58 8.57
N LEU A 140 -13.32 -3.70 8.94
CA LEU A 140 -14.09 -3.79 10.17
C LEU A 140 -13.18 -3.80 11.40
N ARG A 141 -12.00 -4.42 11.29
CA ARG A 141 -11.02 -4.53 12.37
C ARG A 141 -9.66 -4.10 11.88
N GLY A 142 -9.01 -3.19 12.59
CA GLY A 142 -7.68 -2.68 12.25
C GLY A 142 -7.57 -1.16 12.40
N SER A 143 -6.47 -0.58 11.92
CA SER A 143 -6.29 0.86 11.90
C SER A 143 -7.31 1.52 10.96
N LYS A 144 -7.84 2.66 11.36
CA LYS A 144 -8.70 3.50 10.50
C LYS A 144 -7.94 4.68 9.92
N GLU A 145 -6.68 4.88 10.33
CA GLU A 145 -5.82 5.95 9.81
C GLU A 145 -5.54 5.71 8.33
N GLY A 146 -5.79 6.70 7.50
CA GLY A 146 -5.48 6.76 6.08
C GLY A 146 -4.39 7.78 5.77
N PHE A 147 -3.78 7.67 4.60
CA PHE A 147 -2.89 8.68 4.07
C PHE A 147 -3.67 9.95 3.70
N CYS A 148 -2.97 11.08 3.66
CA CYS A 148 -3.51 12.40 3.29
C CYS A 148 -2.71 13.01 2.12
N GLY A 149 -3.06 14.21 1.68
CA GLY A 149 -2.36 14.90 0.59
C GLY A 149 -0.94 15.38 0.92
N SER A 150 -0.47 15.27 2.16
CA SER A 150 0.89 15.71 2.54
C SER A 150 1.85 14.54 2.61
N VAL A 151 2.85 14.52 1.73
CA VAL A 151 3.87 13.46 1.67
C VAL A 151 4.65 13.33 2.97
N LYS A 152 4.99 14.44 3.63
CA LYS A 152 5.69 14.47 4.92
C LYS A 152 4.86 13.81 6.02
N THR A 153 3.56 14.13 6.09
CA THR A 153 2.63 13.51 7.03
C THR A 153 2.52 12.01 6.78
N ASN A 154 2.45 11.60 5.52
CA ASN A 154 2.35 10.20 5.13
C ASN A 154 3.60 9.39 5.53
N ALA A 155 4.80 9.94 5.33
CA ALA A 155 6.04 9.32 5.80
C ALA A 155 6.08 9.19 7.32
N ALA A 156 5.65 10.22 8.06
CA ALA A 156 5.56 10.18 9.52
C ALA A 156 4.59 9.11 10.02
N LEU A 157 3.46 8.86 9.32
CA LEU A 157 2.52 7.78 9.65
C LEU A 157 3.13 6.38 9.47
N VAL A 158 3.99 6.22 8.47
CA VAL A 158 4.76 4.98 8.27
C VAL A 158 5.84 4.85 9.36
N ARG A 159 6.60 5.93 9.62
CA ARG A 159 7.65 5.98 10.65
C ARG A 159 7.11 5.70 12.05
N LYS A 160 5.90 6.18 12.37
CA LYS A 160 5.19 5.86 13.63
C LYS A 160 5.05 4.35 13.85
N ARG A 161 4.93 3.55 12.77
CA ARG A 161 4.76 2.08 12.80
C ARG A 161 6.09 1.33 12.73
N ILE A 162 7.05 1.85 11.99
CA ILE A 162 8.40 1.26 11.84
C ILE A 162 9.41 2.21 12.50
N ARG A 163 9.67 2.00 13.79
CA ARG A 163 10.58 2.81 14.59
C ARG A 163 12.01 2.26 14.51
N ASP A 164 12.58 2.31 13.31
CA ASP A 164 13.92 1.81 13.02
C ASP A 164 14.64 2.80 12.08
N THR A 165 15.91 3.09 12.35
CA THR A 165 16.76 3.94 11.50
C THR A 165 17.09 3.29 10.14
N ARG A 166 16.89 1.99 10.01
CA ARG A 166 17.02 1.26 8.74
C ARG A 166 15.83 1.50 7.80
N LEU A 167 14.72 2.04 8.28
CA LEU A 167 13.72 2.61 7.39
C LEU A 167 14.31 3.88 6.80
N LYS A 168 14.60 3.87 5.51
CA LYS A 168 15.11 4.99 4.75
C LYS A 168 13.96 5.73 4.09
N VAL A 169 14.10 7.04 3.98
CA VAL A 169 13.15 7.95 3.33
C VAL A 169 13.96 8.88 2.46
N GLU A 170 14.08 8.57 1.20
CA GLU A 170 14.80 9.41 0.23
C GLU A 170 13.82 10.34 -0.47
N GLN A 171 14.10 11.62 -0.51
CA GLN A 171 13.26 12.62 -1.11
C GLN A 171 13.84 13.08 -2.46
N SER A 172 12.98 13.14 -3.47
CA SER A 172 13.26 13.71 -4.78
C SER A 172 12.15 14.65 -5.22
N SER A 173 12.41 15.49 -6.22
CA SER A 173 11.41 16.38 -6.83
C SER A 173 11.25 16.03 -8.29
N ILE A 174 10.02 15.82 -8.75
CA ILE A 174 9.69 15.41 -10.11
C ILE A 174 8.78 16.47 -10.77
N GLY A 175 9.02 16.73 -12.05
CA GLY A 175 8.27 17.71 -12.82
C GLY A 175 8.96 19.09 -12.87
N VAL A 176 9.23 19.57 -14.07
CA VAL A 176 9.96 20.83 -14.31
C VAL A 176 9.21 22.05 -13.75
N ARG A 177 7.89 22.02 -13.78
CA ARG A 177 7.03 23.13 -13.32
C ARG A 177 6.38 22.85 -11.98
N SER A 178 5.96 21.59 -11.72
CA SER A 178 5.27 21.27 -10.49
C SER A 178 6.23 21.09 -9.30
N ASN A 179 7.48 20.67 -9.55
CA ASN A 179 8.45 20.34 -8.50
C ASN A 179 7.83 19.48 -7.39
N THR A 180 7.03 18.49 -7.80
CA THR A 180 6.28 17.65 -6.87
C THR A 180 7.23 16.77 -6.08
N VAL A 181 7.11 16.83 -4.76
CA VAL A 181 7.94 16.04 -3.85
C VAL A 181 7.47 14.58 -3.89
N VAL A 182 8.40 13.68 -4.14
CA VAL A 182 8.20 12.23 -4.08
C VAL A 182 9.19 11.65 -3.08
N GLN A 183 8.70 10.81 -2.19
CA GLN A 183 9.51 10.11 -1.20
C GLN A 183 9.52 8.62 -1.48
N LEU A 184 10.72 8.04 -1.60
CA LEU A 184 10.96 6.61 -1.71
C LEU A 184 11.28 6.05 -0.33
N LEU A 185 10.42 5.18 0.18
CA LEU A 185 10.56 4.51 1.47
C LEU A 185 10.97 3.05 1.26
N TYR A 186 11.96 2.60 2.01
CA TYR A 186 12.39 1.20 2.02
C TYR A 186 13.11 0.84 3.33
N VAL A 187 13.21 -0.45 3.63
CA VAL A 187 13.99 -0.92 4.79
C VAL A 187 15.30 -1.50 4.28
N GLU A 188 16.42 -0.85 4.60
CA GLU A 188 17.75 -1.06 4.04
C GLU A 188 18.24 -2.51 4.08
N ASP A 189 17.98 -3.22 5.16
CA ASP A 189 18.41 -4.61 5.33
C ASP A 189 17.41 -5.64 4.76
N LEU A 190 16.27 -5.20 4.25
CA LEU A 190 15.20 -6.07 3.74
C LEU A 190 15.01 -5.96 2.23
N VAL A 191 15.15 -4.77 1.68
CA VAL A 191 14.94 -4.50 0.25
C VAL A 191 16.09 -5.09 -0.58
N HIS A 192 15.79 -5.57 -1.77
CA HIS A 192 16.82 -6.00 -2.73
C HIS A 192 17.40 -4.79 -3.46
N GLU A 193 18.72 -4.75 -3.63
CA GLU A 193 19.42 -3.61 -4.26
C GLU A 193 18.97 -3.40 -5.71
N GLU A 194 18.78 -4.49 -6.46
CA GLU A 194 18.30 -4.45 -7.84
C GLU A 194 16.94 -3.78 -7.96
N LEU A 195 16.01 -4.05 -7.02
CA LEU A 195 14.71 -3.39 -6.98
C LEU A 195 14.85 -1.88 -6.76
N LEU A 196 15.70 -1.45 -5.82
CA LEU A 196 15.93 -0.03 -5.57
C LEU A 196 16.52 0.69 -6.78
N THR A 197 17.51 0.06 -7.41
CA THR A 197 18.14 0.59 -8.62
C THR A 197 17.10 0.75 -9.73
N ALA A 198 16.30 -0.28 -9.99
CA ALA A 198 15.25 -0.23 -11.00
C ALA A 198 14.21 0.88 -10.73
N VAL A 199 13.81 1.07 -9.46
CA VAL A 199 12.86 2.14 -9.10
C VAL A 199 13.49 3.52 -9.33
N LYS A 200 14.74 3.74 -8.89
CA LYS A 200 15.45 5.02 -9.06
C LYS A 200 15.66 5.35 -10.54
N GLU A 201 16.16 4.39 -11.32
CA GLU A 201 16.34 4.56 -12.77
C GLU A 201 15.03 4.92 -13.48
N ARG A 202 13.90 4.32 -13.06
CA ARG A 202 12.59 4.67 -13.63
C ARG A 202 12.14 6.08 -13.25
N LEU A 203 12.34 6.50 -12.00
CA LEU A 203 12.00 7.86 -11.57
C LEU A 203 12.83 8.94 -12.31
N GLU A 204 14.06 8.60 -12.72
CA GLU A 204 14.96 9.49 -13.47
C GLU A 204 14.80 9.38 -15.01
N SER A 205 14.08 8.36 -15.51
CA SER A 205 14.01 8.04 -16.94
C SER A 205 13.16 9.01 -17.77
N PHE A 206 12.39 9.91 -17.15
CA PHE A 206 11.49 10.82 -17.84
C PHE A 206 11.59 12.25 -17.33
N THR A 207 11.31 13.19 -18.24
CA THR A 207 11.15 14.60 -17.90
C THR A 207 9.76 15.04 -18.31
N VAL A 208 8.99 15.60 -17.37
CA VAL A 208 7.59 16.00 -17.57
C VAL A 208 7.34 17.36 -16.93
N ASP A 209 6.41 18.14 -17.46
CA ASP A 209 6.04 19.45 -16.91
C ASP A 209 5.56 19.35 -15.44
N GLY A 210 4.79 18.33 -15.12
CA GLY A 210 4.30 18.14 -13.75
C GLY A 210 3.70 16.78 -13.50
N VAL A 211 3.87 16.33 -12.24
CA VAL A 211 3.22 15.17 -11.65
C VAL A 211 2.26 15.70 -10.60
N LEU A 212 0.96 15.57 -10.83
CA LEU A 212 -0.06 16.17 -9.96
C LEU A 212 -0.64 15.17 -8.95
N ASP A 213 -0.47 13.88 -9.20
CA ASP A 213 -0.98 12.80 -8.36
C ASP A 213 -0.16 11.52 -8.56
N SER A 214 -0.29 10.57 -7.62
CA SER A 214 0.37 9.26 -7.66
C SER A 214 0.01 8.43 -8.89
N GLY A 215 -1.23 8.47 -9.38
CA GLY A 215 -1.63 7.73 -10.58
C GLY A 215 -0.91 8.18 -11.85
N ARG A 216 -0.51 9.47 -11.95
CA ARG A 216 0.33 9.92 -13.05
C ARG A 216 1.77 9.46 -12.90
N LEU A 217 2.29 9.43 -11.67
CA LEU A 217 3.61 8.89 -11.38
C LEU A 217 3.70 7.41 -11.74
N GLU A 218 2.67 6.63 -11.38
CA GLU A 218 2.53 5.23 -11.71
C GLU A 218 2.64 4.98 -13.22
N GLN A 219 1.78 5.64 -14.02
CA GLN A 219 1.78 5.50 -15.48
C GLN A 219 3.10 5.89 -16.17
N LEU A 220 3.85 6.83 -15.60
CA LEU A 220 5.15 7.25 -16.12
C LEU A 220 6.30 6.28 -15.76
N THR A 221 6.13 5.51 -14.69
CA THR A 221 7.18 4.61 -14.16
C THR A 221 6.94 3.15 -14.48
N GLU A 222 5.74 2.75 -14.91
CA GLU A 222 5.43 1.38 -15.30
C GLU A 222 6.30 0.87 -16.45
N GLU A 223 6.74 -0.40 -16.37
CA GLU A 223 7.56 -1.04 -17.40
C GLU A 223 6.72 -1.43 -18.62
N ALA A 224 5.55 -2.02 -18.38
CA ALA A 224 4.65 -2.54 -19.41
C ALA A 224 3.38 -1.68 -19.52
N TRP A 225 3.53 -0.43 -19.97
CA TRP A 225 2.44 0.54 -20.13
C TRP A 225 1.26 0.05 -21.02
N TYR A 226 1.50 -0.96 -21.86
CA TYR A 226 0.48 -1.57 -22.73
C TYR A 226 -0.33 -2.65 -22.03
N SER A 227 0.10 -3.11 -20.85
CA SER A 227 -0.58 -4.15 -20.10
C SER A 227 -1.77 -3.56 -19.34
N PRO A 228 -2.95 -4.21 -19.36
CA PRO A 228 -4.05 -3.79 -18.51
C PRO A 228 -3.85 -4.12 -17.02
N PHE A 229 -2.81 -4.90 -16.70
CA PHE A 229 -2.53 -5.33 -15.34
C PHE A 229 -1.61 -4.33 -14.63
N PRO A 230 -2.01 -3.80 -13.45
CA PRO A 230 -1.21 -2.84 -12.69
C PRO A 230 0.10 -3.47 -12.22
N GLN A 231 1.19 -2.71 -12.26
CA GLN A 231 2.51 -3.14 -11.80
C GLN A 231 2.84 -2.61 -10.40
N PHE A 232 2.09 -1.60 -9.95
CA PHE A 232 2.12 -1.10 -8.59
C PHE A 232 0.92 -1.63 -7.80
N GLN A 233 1.13 -1.84 -6.52
CA GLN A 233 0.04 -2.08 -5.59
C GLN A 233 -0.28 -0.76 -4.89
N THR A 234 -1.47 -0.23 -5.09
CA THR A 234 -1.95 1.01 -4.48
C THR A 234 -2.51 0.77 -3.08
N THR A 235 -2.33 1.72 -2.15
CA THR A 235 -2.97 1.67 -0.83
C THR A 235 -3.13 3.05 -0.20
N GLU A 236 -4.30 3.29 0.40
CA GLU A 236 -4.57 4.46 1.25
C GLU A 236 -4.13 4.23 2.71
N ARG A 237 -3.62 3.03 3.05
CA ARG A 237 -3.41 2.57 4.42
C ARG A 237 -1.93 2.57 4.84
N PRO A 238 -1.55 3.39 5.83
CA PRO A 238 -0.19 3.38 6.36
C PRO A 238 0.24 2.06 7.02
N ASP A 239 -0.71 1.29 7.58
CA ASP A 239 -0.43 -0.01 8.18
C ASP A 239 -0.11 -1.07 7.11
N ARG A 240 -0.79 -1.03 5.95
CA ARG A 240 -0.50 -1.88 4.80
C ARG A 240 0.86 -1.53 4.19
N ALA A 241 1.13 -0.25 3.95
CA ALA A 241 2.43 0.22 3.47
C ALA A 241 3.58 -0.23 4.39
N ALA A 242 3.43 -0.05 5.72
CA ALA A 242 4.42 -0.51 6.68
C ALA A 242 4.60 -2.05 6.66
N GLN A 243 3.52 -2.81 6.47
CA GLN A 243 3.59 -4.26 6.35
C GLN A 243 4.36 -4.69 5.10
N GLU A 244 4.15 -4.03 3.97
CA GLU A 244 4.83 -4.33 2.71
C GLU A 244 6.32 -3.94 2.76
N LEU A 245 6.67 -2.83 3.41
CA LEU A 245 8.07 -2.47 3.72
C LEU A 245 8.76 -3.54 4.54
N LEU A 246 8.09 -4.09 5.57
CA LEU A 246 8.60 -5.19 6.37
C LEU A 246 8.68 -6.53 5.61
N ASN A 247 7.99 -6.66 4.48
CA ASN A 247 8.12 -7.77 3.55
C ASN A 247 9.31 -7.60 2.58
N GLY A 248 9.96 -6.42 2.55
CA GLY A 248 11.10 -6.12 1.67
C GLY A 248 10.74 -5.42 0.37
N LYS A 249 9.52 -4.88 0.27
CA LYS A 249 9.10 -3.99 -0.83
C LYS A 249 9.56 -2.56 -0.59
N ALA A 250 9.48 -1.74 -1.64
CA ALA A 250 9.62 -0.29 -1.55
C ALA A 250 8.25 0.39 -1.69
N VAL A 251 8.13 1.60 -1.15
CA VAL A 251 6.90 2.40 -1.17
C VAL A 251 7.24 3.79 -1.67
N LEU A 252 6.50 4.28 -2.66
CA LEU A 252 6.55 5.65 -3.14
C LEU A 252 5.37 6.43 -2.59
N LEU A 253 5.66 7.57 -1.99
CA LEU A 253 4.69 8.56 -1.56
C LEU A 253 4.83 9.79 -2.44
N CYS A 254 3.73 10.24 -3.02
CA CYS A 254 3.68 11.44 -3.85
C CYS A 254 2.95 12.55 -3.08
N ASP A 255 3.48 13.77 -3.15
CA ASP A 255 2.78 14.92 -2.57
C ASP A 255 1.47 15.19 -3.31
N ASN A 256 0.50 15.74 -2.61
CA ASN A 256 -0.88 15.97 -3.06
C ASN A 256 -1.71 14.68 -3.30
N SER A 257 -1.18 13.49 -2.98
CA SER A 257 -1.90 12.23 -3.12
C SER A 257 -2.09 11.48 -1.80
N PRO A 258 -3.31 10.99 -1.51
CA PRO A 258 -3.57 10.15 -0.35
C PRO A 258 -3.27 8.66 -0.61
N VAL A 259 -2.65 8.34 -1.74
CA VAL A 259 -2.39 6.96 -2.16
C VAL A 259 -0.88 6.71 -2.22
N ALA A 260 -0.43 5.63 -1.57
CA ALA A 260 0.93 5.13 -1.66
C ALA A 260 1.03 4.07 -2.76
N LEU A 261 2.11 4.13 -3.54
CA LEU A 261 2.45 3.14 -4.55
C LEU A 261 3.47 2.16 -3.98
N VAL A 262 3.15 0.88 -3.97
CA VAL A 262 3.99 -0.19 -3.39
C VAL A 262 4.56 -1.04 -4.52
N VAL A 263 5.87 -1.20 -4.55
CA VAL A 263 6.59 -2.01 -5.54
C VAL A 263 7.43 -3.10 -4.88
N PRO A 264 7.52 -4.28 -5.50
CA PRO A 264 6.87 -4.72 -6.73
C PRO A 264 5.40 -5.09 -6.49
N GLY A 265 4.55 -4.86 -7.50
CA GLY A 265 3.20 -5.39 -7.57
C GLY A 265 3.25 -6.83 -8.09
N ALA A 266 2.68 -7.77 -7.36
CA ALA A 266 2.57 -9.17 -7.77
C ALA A 266 1.12 -9.61 -7.78
N PHE A 267 0.75 -10.54 -8.66
CA PHE A 267 -0.61 -11.05 -8.83
C PHE A 267 -1.30 -11.37 -7.49
N ASN A 268 -0.60 -12.09 -6.62
CA ASN A 268 -1.14 -12.45 -5.30
C ASN A 268 -1.39 -11.24 -4.39
N SER A 269 -0.59 -10.17 -4.52
CA SER A 269 -0.72 -8.96 -3.69
C SER A 269 -2.03 -8.21 -3.96
N PHE A 270 -2.56 -8.27 -5.19
CA PHE A 270 -3.82 -7.65 -5.58
C PHE A 270 -5.04 -8.43 -5.09
N MET A 271 -4.88 -9.73 -4.83
CA MET A 271 -5.93 -10.61 -4.28
C MET A 271 -5.98 -10.60 -2.75
N GLU A 272 -5.02 -9.94 -2.09
CA GLU A 272 -4.97 -9.78 -0.65
C GLU A 272 -5.71 -8.51 -0.21
N SER A 273 -6.65 -8.67 0.72
CA SER A 273 -7.30 -7.56 1.42
C SER A 273 -6.59 -7.26 2.74
N SER A 274 -6.62 -6.01 3.17
CA SER A 274 -6.11 -5.61 4.49
C SER A 274 -6.79 -6.35 5.64
N GLU A 275 -8.05 -6.74 5.49
CA GLU A 275 -8.79 -7.55 6.48
C GLU A 275 -8.20 -8.94 6.70
N ASP A 276 -7.54 -9.52 5.70
CA ASP A 276 -6.94 -10.85 5.82
C ASP A 276 -5.89 -10.90 6.93
N TRP A 277 -5.26 -9.76 7.27
CA TRP A 277 -4.25 -9.69 8.33
C TRP A 277 -4.83 -9.63 9.74
N TYR A 278 -6.07 -9.14 9.89
CA TYR A 278 -6.73 -8.93 11.17
C TYR A 278 -7.69 -10.05 11.54
N ASN A 279 -8.18 -10.80 10.57
CA ASN A 279 -9.07 -11.95 10.76
C ASN A 279 -8.29 -13.22 11.14
N ARG A 280 -8.97 -14.26 11.59
CA ARG A 280 -8.40 -15.58 11.80
C ARG A 280 -7.98 -16.20 10.47
N PHE A 281 -6.92 -17.02 10.48
CA PHE A 281 -6.33 -17.54 9.24
C PHE A 281 -7.29 -18.46 8.47
N GLU A 282 -8.18 -19.17 9.14
CA GLU A 282 -9.20 -20.04 8.53
C GLU A 282 -10.16 -19.22 7.67
N MET A 283 -10.75 -18.16 8.26
CA MET A 283 -11.68 -17.28 7.57
C MET A 283 -10.98 -16.51 6.44
N ALA A 284 -9.79 -15.98 6.67
CA ALA A 284 -9.02 -15.31 5.64
C ALA A 284 -8.67 -16.24 4.48
N SER A 285 -8.35 -17.52 4.75
CA SER A 285 -8.10 -18.51 3.71
C SER A 285 -9.34 -18.82 2.89
N PHE A 286 -10.49 -18.99 3.56
CA PHE A 286 -11.77 -19.21 2.88
C PHE A 286 -12.13 -18.03 1.97
N LEU A 287 -12.04 -16.80 2.46
CA LEU A 287 -12.33 -15.60 1.67
C LEU A 287 -11.37 -15.44 0.49
N ARG A 288 -10.08 -15.77 0.64
CA ARG A 288 -9.14 -15.75 -0.48
C ARG A 288 -9.52 -16.74 -1.58
N VAL A 289 -9.83 -17.99 -1.22
CA VAL A 289 -10.30 -18.98 -2.21
C VAL A 289 -11.56 -18.47 -2.92
N LEU A 290 -12.50 -17.90 -2.17
CA LEU A 290 -13.71 -17.33 -2.75
C LEU A 290 -13.42 -16.18 -3.73
N ARG A 291 -12.45 -15.31 -3.43
CA ARG A 291 -12.03 -14.22 -4.34
C ARG A 291 -11.42 -14.76 -5.65
N TYR A 292 -10.57 -15.79 -5.59
CA TYR A 292 -10.04 -16.44 -6.80
C TYR A 292 -11.14 -17.07 -7.62
N LEU A 293 -12.11 -17.75 -6.99
CA LEU A 293 -13.27 -18.28 -7.68
C LEU A 293 -14.13 -17.17 -8.30
N ALA A 294 -14.38 -16.10 -7.56
CA ALA A 294 -15.13 -14.94 -8.01
C ALA A 294 -14.47 -14.26 -9.22
N MET A 295 -13.13 -14.12 -9.20
CA MET A 295 -12.36 -13.61 -10.34
C MET A 295 -12.55 -14.51 -11.59
N ALA A 296 -12.45 -15.82 -11.43
CA ALA A 296 -12.66 -16.76 -12.54
C ALA A 296 -14.09 -16.67 -13.08
N VAL A 297 -15.10 -16.60 -12.21
CA VAL A 297 -16.51 -16.40 -12.59
C VAL A 297 -16.69 -15.07 -13.32
N ALA A 298 -16.17 -13.97 -12.75
CA ALA A 298 -16.28 -12.63 -13.35
C ALA A 298 -15.70 -12.55 -14.76
N THR A 299 -14.65 -13.31 -15.05
CA THR A 299 -13.93 -13.23 -16.32
C THR A 299 -14.43 -14.23 -17.34
N LEU A 300 -14.68 -15.48 -16.93
CA LEU A 300 -14.91 -16.58 -17.84
C LEU A 300 -16.38 -16.91 -18.07
N LEU A 301 -17.24 -16.67 -17.05
CA LEU A 301 -18.62 -17.16 -17.08
C LEU A 301 -19.42 -16.67 -18.28
N PRO A 302 -19.39 -15.40 -18.73
CA PRO A 302 -20.10 -14.93 -19.89
C PRO A 302 -19.67 -15.63 -21.19
N GLY A 303 -18.35 -15.75 -21.39
CA GLY A 303 -17.77 -16.43 -22.53
C GLY A 303 -18.08 -17.94 -22.55
N LEU A 304 -17.98 -18.60 -21.38
CA LEU A 304 -18.34 -20.01 -21.23
C LEU A 304 -19.83 -20.28 -21.54
N TYR A 305 -20.72 -19.42 -21.04
CA TYR A 305 -22.16 -19.52 -21.35
C TYR A 305 -22.40 -19.49 -22.87
N LEU A 306 -21.80 -18.51 -23.58
CA LEU A 306 -21.93 -18.44 -25.03
C LEU A 306 -21.32 -19.63 -25.74
N ALA A 307 -20.15 -20.10 -25.30
CA ALA A 307 -19.48 -21.25 -25.88
C ALA A 307 -20.33 -22.52 -25.76
N VAL A 308 -20.99 -22.74 -24.62
CA VAL A 308 -21.83 -23.88 -24.36
C VAL A 308 -23.13 -23.79 -25.17
N ILE A 309 -23.85 -22.67 -25.11
CA ILE A 309 -25.16 -22.52 -25.74
C ILE A 309 -25.07 -22.54 -27.27
N ARG A 310 -23.98 -22.00 -27.86
CA ARG A 310 -23.87 -21.93 -29.34
C ARG A 310 -23.23 -23.16 -29.99
N PHE A 311 -22.22 -23.73 -29.33
CA PHE A 311 -21.36 -24.74 -29.97
C PHE A 311 -21.37 -26.09 -29.26
N HIS A 312 -21.72 -26.16 -27.98
CA HIS A 312 -21.52 -27.37 -27.17
C HIS A 312 -22.76 -27.69 -26.32
N THR A 313 -23.95 -27.54 -26.90
CA THR A 313 -25.22 -27.80 -26.19
C THR A 313 -25.33 -29.24 -25.67
N GLN A 314 -24.62 -30.19 -26.29
CA GLN A 314 -24.57 -31.59 -25.85
C GLN A 314 -23.95 -31.81 -24.46
N ILE A 315 -23.25 -30.83 -23.91
CA ILE A 315 -22.68 -30.87 -22.54
C ILE A 315 -23.81 -30.74 -21.50
N LEU A 316 -24.92 -30.08 -21.88
CA LEU A 316 -26.03 -29.83 -20.99
C LEU A 316 -26.98 -30.99 -20.92
N PRO A 317 -27.54 -31.34 -19.75
CA PRO A 317 -28.64 -32.26 -19.62
C PRO A 317 -29.86 -31.82 -20.48
N ALA A 318 -30.55 -32.77 -21.10
CA ALA A 318 -31.66 -32.47 -21.99
C ALA A 318 -32.73 -31.55 -21.36
N ASN A 319 -33.04 -31.76 -20.08
CA ASN A 319 -34.00 -30.91 -19.35
C ASN A 319 -33.56 -29.44 -19.26
N LEU A 320 -32.24 -29.18 -19.10
CA LEU A 320 -31.70 -27.81 -19.07
C LEU A 320 -31.75 -27.18 -20.47
N ILE A 321 -31.49 -27.94 -21.53
CA ILE A 321 -31.58 -27.44 -22.91
C ILE A 321 -33.00 -26.96 -23.18
N LEU A 322 -34.02 -27.77 -22.82
CA LEU A 322 -35.42 -27.40 -22.98
C LEU A 322 -35.78 -26.15 -22.14
N SER A 323 -35.32 -26.08 -20.89
CA SER A 323 -35.57 -24.93 -20.03
C SER A 323 -34.91 -23.63 -20.58
N PHE A 324 -33.72 -23.75 -21.16
CA PHE A 324 -33.06 -22.59 -21.78
C PHE A 324 -33.75 -22.17 -23.08
N ALA A 325 -34.25 -23.15 -23.89
CA ALA A 325 -35.02 -22.86 -25.09
C ALA A 325 -36.33 -22.13 -24.73
N GLN A 326 -37.07 -22.62 -23.73
CA GLN A 326 -38.29 -21.97 -23.23
C GLN A 326 -38.01 -20.57 -22.65
N ALA A 327 -36.94 -20.40 -21.87
CA ALA A 327 -36.57 -19.12 -21.31
C ALA A 327 -36.18 -18.08 -22.37
N ARG A 328 -35.90 -18.48 -23.59
CA ARG A 328 -35.59 -17.61 -24.72
C ARG A 328 -36.72 -17.45 -25.70
N GLU A 329 -37.85 -18.08 -25.46
CA GLU A 329 -39.04 -17.95 -26.31
C GLU A 329 -39.52 -16.48 -26.30
N GLY A 330 -39.70 -15.92 -27.49
CA GLY A 330 -40.09 -14.51 -27.66
C GLY A 330 -38.95 -13.47 -27.62
N VAL A 331 -37.71 -13.85 -27.32
CA VAL A 331 -36.58 -12.91 -27.38
C VAL A 331 -36.07 -12.76 -28.80
N PRO A 332 -36.06 -11.55 -29.39
CA PRO A 332 -35.70 -11.32 -30.79
C PRO A 332 -34.20 -11.32 -31.08
N PHE A 333 -33.35 -11.21 -30.03
CA PHE A 333 -31.91 -11.08 -30.19
C PHE A 333 -31.16 -12.40 -30.03
N SER A 334 -29.97 -12.48 -30.64
CA SER A 334 -29.06 -13.61 -30.41
C SER A 334 -28.45 -13.53 -28.99
N SER A 335 -28.08 -14.68 -28.40
CA SER A 335 -27.49 -14.74 -27.05
C SER A 335 -26.27 -13.84 -26.88
N VAL A 336 -25.49 -13.62 -27.94
CA VAL A 336 -24.33 -12.72 -27.92
C VAL A 336 -24.79 -11.27 -27.73
N VAL A 337 -25.79 -10.83 -28.49
CA VAL A 337 -26.34 -9.48 -28.44
C VAL A 337 -27.00 -9.21 -27.09
N GLU A 338 -27.81 -10.15 -26.58
CA GLU A 338 -28.42 -10.07 -25.25
C GLU A 338 -27.36 -9.87 -24.18
N LEU A 339 -26.29 -10.68 -24.19
CA LEU A 339 -25.25 -10.66 -23.19
C LEU A 339 -24.41 -9.38 -23.27
N VAL A 340 -24.00 -8.97 -24.47
CA VAL A 340 -23.26 -7.71 -24.67
C VAL A 340 -24.07 -6.50 -24.21
N PHE A 341 -25.37 -6.47 -24.59
CA PHE A 341 -26.27 -5.39 -24.20
C PHE A 341 -26.37 -5.24 -22.67
N LEU A 342 -26.62 -6.36 -21.96
CA LEU A 342 -26.71 -6.33 -20.50
C LEU A 342 -25.37 -6.01 -19.84
N GLU A 343 -24.26 -6.59 -20.30
CA GLU A 343 -22.94 -6.31 -19.74
C GLU A 343 -22.56 -4.82 -19.88
N LEU A 344 -22.84 -4.22 -21.04
CA LEU A 344 -22.63 -2.78 -21.24
C LEU A 344 -23.58 -1.94 -20.38
N SER A 345 -24.83 -2.34 -20.22
CA SER A 345 -25.78 -1.67 -19.36
C SER A 345 -25.33 -1.67 -17.90
N PHE A 346 -24.80 -2.79 -17.40
CA PHE A 346 -24.21 -2.88 -16.05
C PHE A 346 -22.96 -2.03 -15.90
N GLU A 347 -22.11 -1.95 -16.93
CA GLU A 347 -20.93 -1.10 -16.88
C GLU A 347 -21.31 0.40 -16.86
N LEU A 348 -22.35 0.80 -17.59
CA LEU A 348 -22.90 2.16 -17.53
C LEU A 348 -23.46 2.50 -16.12
N ILE A 349 -24.19 1.56 -15.51
CA ILE A 349 -24.70 1.74 -14.14
C ILE A 349 -23.54 1.91 -13.15
N ARG A 350 -22.48 1.11 -13.29
CA ARG A 350 -21.28 1.20 -12.46
C ARG A 350 -20.60 2.56 -12.62
N GLU A 351 -20.34 2.99 -13.85
CA GLU A 351 -19.72 4.28 -14.17
C GLU A 351 -20.54 5.45 -13.58
N ALA A 352 -21.87 5.38 -13.68
CA ALA A 352 -22.75 6.35 -13.06
C ALA A 352 -22.66 6.30 -11.52
N GLY A 353 -22.59 5.09 -10.94
CA GLY A 353 -22.51 4.87 -9.50
C GLY A 353 -21.27 5.46 -8.83
N VAL A 354 -20.12 5.41 -9.50
CA VAL A 354 -18.86 6.00 -9.01
C VAL A 354 -18.96 7.52 -8.85
N ARG A 355 -19.75 8.18 -9.68
CA ARG A 355 -19.93 9.64 -9.66
C ARG A 355 -20.92 10.15 -8.62
N ILE A 356 -21.68 9.26 -8.02
CA ILE A 356 -22.67 9.61 -7.01
C ILE A 356 -22.04 9.51 -5.62
N PRO A 357 -21.99 10.62 -4.85
CA PRO A 357 -21.33 10.61 -3.55
C PRO A 357 -22.09 9.78 -2.51
N GLY A 358 -21.33 9.06 -1.68
CA GLY A 358 -21.81 8.36 -0.50
C GLY A 358 -22.50 7.02 -0.77
N ALA A 359 -23.27 6.55 0.19
CA ALA A 359 -23.95 5.25 0.17
C ALA A 359 -25.01 5.11 -0.95
N LEU A 360 -25.49 6.23 -1.48
CA LEU A 360 -26.49 6.26 -2.55
C LEU A 360 -25.96 5.69 -3.86
N GLY A 361 -24.67 5.86 -4.19
CA GLY A 361 -24.07 5.31 -5.41
C GLY A 361 -24.16 3.78 -5.48
N ASN A 362 -23.85 3.10 -4.38
CA ASN A 362 -23.99 1.64 -4.30
C ASN A 362 -25.46 1.19 -4.36
N ALA A 363 -26.37 1.93 -3.72
CA ALA A 363 -27.78 1.61 -3.74
C ALA A 363 -28.37 1.76 -5.17
N ILE A 364 -28.02 2.83 -5.88
CA ILE A 364 -28.45 3.05 -7.27
C ILE A 364 -27.88 1.99 -8.20
N GLY A 365 -26.63 1.56 -7.98
CA GLY A 365 -26.03 0.46 -8.74
C GLY A 365 -26.82 -0.85 -8.61
N ILE A 366 -27.21 -1.21 -7.40
CA ILE A 366 -27.98 -2.44 -7.13
C ILE A 366 -29.42 -2.31 -7.64
N VAL A 367 -30.11 -1.23 -7.28
CA VAL A 367 -31.52 -1.00 -7.66
C VAL A 367 -31.65 -0.79 -9.18
N GLY A 368 -30.76 0.00 -9.78
CA GLY A 368 -30.73 0.21 -11.22
C GLY A 368 -30.49 -1.09 -12.00
N GLY A 369 -29.57 -1.91 -11.55
CA GLY A 369 -29.30 -3.23 -12.13
C GLY A 369 -30.51 -4.17 -12.04
N LEU A 370 -31.19 -4.20 -10.89
CA LEU A 370 -32.40 -5.01 -10.68
C LEU A 370 -33.55 -4.52 -11.57
N ILE A 371 -33.82 -3.21 -11.60
CA ILE A 371 -34.92 -2.64 -12.38
C ILE A 371 -34.68 -2.84 -13.88
N ILE A 372 -33.46 -2.56 -14.37
CA ILE A 372 -33.14 -2.73 -15.78
C ILE A 372 -33.20 -4.21 -16.16
N GLY A 373 -32.66 -5.10 -15.33
CA GLY A 373 -32.70 -6.54 -15.57
C GLY A 373 -34.15 -7.06 -15.62
N GLN A 374 -35.01 -6.68 -14.67
CA GLN A 374 -36.39 -7.09 -14.61
C GLN A 374 -37.19 -6.53 -15.79
N ALA A 375 -37.08 -5.23 -16.06
CA ALA A 375 -37.78 -4.60 -17.19
C ALA A 375 -37.35 -5.19 -18.55
N ALA A 376 -36.07 -5.52 -18.73
CA ALA A 376 -35.58 -6.14 -19.94
C ALA A 376 -36.12 -7.55 -20.15
N VAL A 377 -36.35 -8.34 -19.08
CA VAL A 377 -36.99 -9.66 -19.12
C VAL A 377 -38.48 -9.51 -19.40
N GLU A 378 -39.19 -8.60 -18.70
CA GLU A 378 -40.62 -8.37 -18.91
C GLU A 378 -40.94 -7.87 -20.34
N ALA A 379 -40.04 -7.11 -20.93
CA ALA A 379 -40.12 -6.62 -22.31
C ALA A 379 -39.68 -7.70 -23.35
N ASN A 380 -39.31 -8.90 -22.93
CA ASN A 380 -38.74 -9.96 -23.78
C ASN A 380 -37.50 -9.51 -24.60
N LEU A 381 -36.74 -8.52 -24.08
CA LEU A 381 -35.53 -8.08 -24.75
C LEU A 381 -34.32 -8.99 -24.43
N VAL A 382 -34.33 -9.62 -23.25
CA VAL A 382 -33.30 -10.56 -22.79
C VAL A 382 -33.92 -11.75 -22.05
N SER A 383 -33.23 -12.87 -22.09
CA SER A 383 -33.66 -14.05 -21.34
C SER A 383 -33.31 -13.95 -19.85
N PRO A 384 -34.11 -14.52 -18.92
CA PRO A 384 -33.81 -14.56 -17.49
C PRO A 384 -32.47 -15.19 -17.17
N VAL A 385 -32.03 -16.17 -17.96
CA VAL A 385 -30.73 -16.84 -17.77
C VAL A 385 -29.56 -15.89 -17.97
N VAL A 386 -29.63 -15.04 -18.99
CA VAL A 386 -28.57 -14.05 -19.26
C VAL A 386 -28.48 -13.03 -18.10
N VAL A 387 -29.61 -12.60 -17.52
CA VAL A 387 -29.63 -11.73 -16.37
C VAL A 387 -28.89 -12.36 -15.17
N ILE A 388 -29.11 -13.64 -14.90
CA ILE A 388 -28.41 -14.37 -13.84
C ILE A 388 -26.89 -14.42 -14.10
N ILE A 389 -26.49 -14.73 -15.34
CA ILE A 389 -25.08 -14.78 -15.74
C ILE A 389 -24.39 -13.43 -15.51
N VAL A 390 -25.01 -12.35 -15.98
CA VAL A 390 -24.47 -10.99 -15.83
C VAL A 390 -24.43 -10.55 -14.35
N ALA A 391 -25.46 -10.88 -13.57
CA ALA A 391 -25.48 -10.60 -12.13
C ALA A 391 -24.34 -11.31 -11.38
N LEU A 392 -24.12 -12.62 -11.64
CA LEU A 392 -23.00 -13.36 -11.04
C LEU A 392 -21.64 -12.82 -11.46
N THR A 393 -21.51 -12.42 -12.72
CA THR A 393 -20.29 -11.79 -13.26
C THR A 393 -19.99 -10.46 -12.57
N ALA A 394 -21.01 -9.63 -12.43
CA ALA A 394 -20.90 -8.34 -11.75
C ALA A 394 -20.51 -8.51 -10.26
N LEU A 395 -21.20 -9.39 -9.53
CA LEU A 395 -20.88 -9.73 -8.14
C LEU A 395 -19.46 -10.29 -8.00
N GLY A 396 -19.04 -11.16 -8.92
CA GLY A 396 -17.69 -11.70 -8.93
C GLY A 396 -16.62 -10.63 -9.09
N SER A 397 -16.84 -9.63 -9.94
CA SER A 397 -15.89 -8.53 -10.12
C SER A 397 -15.75 -7.64 -8.89
N LEU A 398 -16.82 -7.44 -8.09
CA LEU A 398 -16.80 -6.67 -6.84
C LEU A 398 -16.07 -7.40 -5.70
N ALA A 399 -15.88 -8.71 -5.82
CA ALA A 399 -15.15 -9.48 -4.81
C ALA A 399 -13.62 -9.30 -4.88
N ILE A 400 -13.09 -8.74 -5.97
CA ILE A 400 -11.66 -8.48 -6.15
C ILE A 400 -11.29 -7.22 -5.35
N PRO A 401 -10.30 -7.31 -4.42
CA PRO A 401 -10.03 -6.21 -3.48
C PRO A 401 -9.41 -4.96 -4.13
N ASN A 402 -8.58 -5.15 -5.16
CA ASN A 402 -7.93 -4.04 -5.86
C ASN A 402 -8.73 -3.67 -7.11
N GLU A 403 -9.17 -2.40 -7.21
CA GLU A 403 -10.07 -1.94 -8.28
C GLU A 403 -9.38 -1.89 -9.65
N GLU A 404 -8.10 -1.52 -9.71
CA GLU A 404 -7.33 -1.47 -10.96
C GLU A 404 -7.16 -2.88 -11.53
N PHE A 405 -6.82 -3.82 -10.66
CA PHE A 405 -6.73 -5.25 -11.00
C PHE A 405 -8.08 -5.83 -11.44
N ALA A 406 -9.17 -5.46 -10.74
CA ALA A 406 -10.53 -5.84 -11.16
C ALA A 406 -10.88 -5.27 -12.54
N SER A 407 -10.43 -4.05 -12.84
CA SER A 407 -10.65 -3.40 -14.15
C SER A 407 -9.97 -4.15 -15.30
N ALA A 408 -8.74 -4.64 -15.07
CA ALA A 408 -8.04 -5.49 -16.03
C ALA A 408 -8.85 -6.76 -16.39
N PHE A 409 -9.42 -7.44 -15.38
CA PHE A 409 -10.26 -8.62 -15.61
C PHE A 409 -11.61 -8.29 -16.25
N ARG A 410 -12.18 -7.10 -15.96
CA ARG A 410 -13.38 -6.62 -16.66
C ARG A 410 -13.12 -6.42 -18.15
N LEU A 411 -11.96 -5.88 -18.51
CA LEU A 411 -11.59 -5.75 -19.92
C LEU A 411 -11.40 -7.11 -20.58
N LEU A 412 -10.71 -8.04 -19.93
CA LEU A 412 -10.50 -9.40 -20.40
C LEU A 412 -11.82 -10.17 -20.55
N LYS A 413 -12.81 -9.93 -19.70
CA LYS A 413 -14.15 -10.51 -19.82
C LYS A 413 -14.75 -10.33 -21.23
N TYR A 414 -14.64 -9.14 -21.80
CA TYR A 414 -15.12 -8.90 -23.16
C TYR A 414 -14.35 -9.71 -24.21
N ALA A 415 -13.04 -9.85 -24.06
CA ALA A 415 -12.24 -10.70 -24.94
C ALA A 415 -12.71 -12.17 -24.86
N PHE A 416 -12.93 -12.70 -23.66
CA PHE A 416 -13.44 -14.05 -23.45
C PHE A 416 -14.88 -14.22 -23.97
N LEU A 417 -15.71 -13.19 -23.84
CA LEU A 417 -17.06 -13.18 -24.39
C LEU A 417 -17.04 -13.33 -25.94
N PHE A 418 -16.19 -12.55 -26.61
CA PHE A 418 -16.04 -12.68 -28.07
C PHE A 418 -15.41 -14.00 -28.46
N LEU A 419 -14.32 -14.42 -27.82
CA LEU A 419 -13.69 -15.70 -28.12
C LEU A 419 -14.64 -16.89 -27.89
N GLY A 420 -15.40 -16.91 -26.79
CA GLY A 420 -16.40 -17.92 -26.50
C GLY A 420 -17.58 -17.90 -27.47
N GLY A 421 -18.04 -16.70 -27.84
CA GLY A 421 -19.15 -16.48 -28.75
C GLY A 421 -18.85 -16.87 -30.21
N PHE A 422 -17.60 -16.78 -30.67
CA PHE A 422 -17.20 -17.10 -32.05
C PHE A 422 -16.47 -18.42 -32.20
N LEU A 423 -15.64 -18.83 -31.26
CA LEU A 423 -14.78 -20.02 -31.30
C LEU A 423 -15.18 -21.10 -30.29
N GLY A 424 -16.23 -20.87 -29.50
CA GLY A 424 -16.67 -21.81 -28.49
C GLY A 424 -15.62 -22.06 -27.38
N ILE A 425 -15.58 -23.30 -26.87
CA ILE A 425 -14.63 -23.68 -25.79
C ILE A 425 -13.19 -23.56 -26.28
N PHE A 426 -12.89 -23.78 -27.54
CA PHE A 426 -11.56 -23.57 -28.09
C PHE A 426 -11.10 -22.12 -27.91
N GLY A 427 -11.99 -21.15 -28.16
CA GLY A 427 -11.71 -19.73 -27.93
C GLY A 427 -11.43 -19.42 -26.46
N ILE A 428 -12.15 -20.02 -25.52
CA ILE A 428 -11.91 -19.86 -24.08
C ILE A 428 -10.53 -20.41 -23.71
N VAL A 429 -10.16 -21.60 -24.17
CA VAL A 429 -8.83 -22.20 -23.90
C VAL A 429 -7.71 -21.35 -24.51
N LEU A 430 -7.89 -20.87 -25.74
CA LEU A 430 -6.93 -19.97 -26.39
C LEU A 430 -6.77 -18.66 -25.60
N GLY A 431 -7.86 -18.04 -25.19
CA GLY A 431 -7.87 -16.83 -24.37
C GLY A 431 -7.15 -17.03 -23.02
N LEU A 432 -7.42 -18.15 -22.36
CA LEU A 432 -6.70 -18.52 -21.13
C LEU A 432 -5.20 -18.68 -21.36
N TYR A 433 -4.82 -19.40 -22.43
CA TYR A 433 -3.41 -19.58 -22.78
C TYR A 433 -2.71 -18.23 -23.02
N LEU A 434 -3.31 -17.35 -23.82
CA LEU A 434 -2.75 -16.03 -24.11
C LEU A 434 -2.65 -15.16 -22.84
N THR A 435 -3.68 -15.18 -21.99
CA THR A 435 -3.66 -14.44 -20.72
C THR A 435 -2.56 -14.97 -19.79
N MET A 436 -2.42 -16.28 -19.65
CA MET A 436 -1.38 -16.89 -18.82
C MET A 436 0.02 -16.62 -19.38
N ALA A 437 0.20 -16.68 -20.70
CA ALA A 437 1.46 -16.35 -21.37
C ALA A 437 1.86 -14.89 -21.13
N HIS A 438 0.89 -13.96 -21.24
CA HIS A 438 1.10 -12.54 -20.95
C HIS A 438 1.51 -12.31 -19.48
N LEU A 439 0.76 -12.86 -18.52
CA LEU A 439 1.06 -12.73 -17.09
C LEU A 439 2.39 -13.37 -16.70
N ALA A 440 2.78 -14.47 -17.37
CA ALA A 440 4.07 -15.12 -17.12
C ALA A 440 5.26 -14.32 -17.66
N GLY A 441 5.06 -13.53 -18.70
CA GLY A 441 6.07 -12.62 -19.27
C GLY A 441 6.13 -11.26 -18.59
N LEU A 442 5.12 -10.90 -17.76
CA LEU A 442 5.06 -9.60 -17.12
C LEU A 442 6.01 -9.54 -15.92
N LEU A 443 6.76 -8.47 -15.85
CA LEU A 443 7.65 -8.12 -14.72
C LEU A 443 7.13 -6.87 -14.03
N SER A 444 7.41 -6.75 -12.75
CA SER A 444 7.24 -5.52 -11.98
C SER A 444 8.58 -5.20 -11.32
N PHE A 445 9.29 -4.22 -11.86
CA PHE A 445 10.62 -3.81 -11.40
C PHE A 445 11.59 -4.99 -11.24
N GLY A 446 11.69 -5.81 -12.31
CA GLY A 446 12.54 -7.00 -12.36
C GLY A 446 12.00 -8.23 -11.60
N VAL A 447 10.87 -8.13 -10.90
CA VAL A 447 10.25 -9.24 -10.18
C VAL A 447 9.14 -9.86 -11.02
N PRO A 448 9.11 -11.21 -11.24
CA PRO A 448 8.05 -11.86 -12.00
C PRO A 448 6.66 -11.61 -11.38
N TYR A 449 5.70 -11.21 -12.22
CA TYR A 449 4.36 -10.83 -11.78
C TYR A 449 3.58 -11.96 -11.10
N LEU A 450 3.79 -13.21 -11.54
CA LEU A 450 3.15 -14.40 -10.98
C LEU A 450 3.81 -14.97 -9.71
N VAL A 451 4.71 -14.22 -9.05
CA VAL A 451 5.22 -14.63 -7.74
C VAL A 451 4.06 -14.64 -6.73
N PRO A 452 3.93 -15.68 -5.88
CA PRO A 452 4.81 -16.81 -5.62
C PRO A 452 4.48 -18.12 -6.40
N PHE A 453 3.65 -18.07 -7.43
CA PHE A 453 3.19 -19.30 -8.13
C PHE A 453 4.30 -19.95 -8.98
N VAL A 454 5.20 -19.14 -9.54
CA VAL A 454 6.26 -19.58 -10.47
C VAL A 454 7.54 -20.03 -9.74
N GLU A 455 7.56 -19.96 -8.41
CA GLU A 455 8.77 -20.11 -7.63
C GLU A 455 9.09 -21.55 -7.22
N LYS A 456 10.36 -21.98 -7.43
CA LYS A 456 10.83 -23.35 -7.18
C LYS A 456 11.19 -23.67 -5.72
N ASN A 457 11.50 -22.68 -4.87
CA ASN A 457 11.99 -22.91 -3.52
C ASN A 457 10.87 -22.93 -2.46
N SER A 458 10.44 -24.14 -2.13
CA SER A 458 9.24 -24.44 -1.34
C SER A 458 9.32 -24.16 0.16
N GLU A 459 10.51 -24.01 0.78
CA GLU A 459 10.62 -23.90 2.24
C GLU A 459 10.31 -22.49 2.78
N ALA A 460 10.67 -21.47 2.04
CA ALA A 460 10.41 -20.08 2.45
C ALA A 460 8.95 -19.66 2.26
N GLU A 461 8.20 -20.31 1.39
CA GLU A 461 6.96 -19.81 0.82
C GLU A 461 5.73 -20.70 0.90
N THR A 462 5.82 -21.86 1.53
CA THR A 462 4.63 -22.72 1.73
C THR A 462 3.47 -22.01 2.42
N GLY A 463 3.64 -20.73 2.72
CA GLY A 463 2.79 -19.92 3.57
C GLY A 463 1.87 -18.91 2.94
N GLY A 464 1.88 -18.71 1.65
CA GLY A 464 1.25 -17.51 1.14
C GLY A 464 0.68 -17.54 -0.26
N ARG A 465 0.66 -18.68 -0.94
CA ARG A 465 0.12 -18.70 -2.31
C ARG A 465 -1.35 -18.27 -2.31
N ILE A 466 -2.25 -19.15 -2.07
CA ILE A 466 -3.69 -18.84 -1.98
C ILE A 466 -4.13 -18.83 -0.51
N LEU A 467 -3.75 -19.84 0.27
CA LEU A 467 -4.17 -19.98 1.65
C LEU A 467 -3.29 -19.15 2.59
N ARG A 468 -3.92 -18.45 3.53
CA ARG A 468 -3.20 -17.73 4.57
C ARG A 468 -2.71 -18.67 5.65
N GLN A 469 -1.40 -18.69 5.91
CA GLN A 469 -0.86 -19.42 7.05
C GLN A 469 -1.03 -18.67 8.36
N PRO A 470 -1.17 -19.39 9.50
CA PRO A 470 -1.09 -18.79 10.83
C PRO A 470 0.23 -18.04 11.00
N PHE A 471 0.21 -16.88 11.67
CA PHE A 471 1.42 -16.06 11.90
C PHE A 471 2.58 -16.86 12.50
N ARG A 472 2.32 -17.80 13.40
CA ARG A 472 3.35 -18.65 14.03
C ARG A 472 4.11 -19.55 13.05
N LYS A 473 3.48 -19.93 11.92
CA LYS A 473 4.09 -20.75 10.86
C LYS A 473 4.79 -19.91 9.81
N ARG A 474 4.46 -18.61 9.71
CA ARG A 474 5.03 -17.69 8.73
C ARG A 474 6.41 -17.19 9.18
N LYS A 475 7.41 -18.05 9.08
CA LYS A 475 8.77 -17.80 9.58
C LYS A 475 9.64 -16.99 8.61
N PHE A 476 9.34 -17.01 7.33
CA PHE A 476 10.16 -16.43 6.28
C PHE A 476 9.45 -15.26 5.58
N ARG A 477 10.25 -14.37 4.98
CA ARG A 477 9.79 -13.29 4.11
C ARG A 477 9.65 -13.80 2.67
N PRO A 478 8.92 -13.07 1.81
CA PRO A 478 8.87 -13.35 0.38
C PRO A 478 10.26 -13.32 -0.29
N LEU A 479 10.38 -13.89 -1.49
CA LEU A 479 11.67 -14.02 -2.20
C LEU A 479 12.25 -12.69 -2.66
N TYR A 480 11.43 -11.72 -2.97
CA TYR A 480 11.88 -10.37 -3.32
C TYR A 480 12.54 -9.63 -2.13
N ALA A 481 12.47 -10.17 -0.92
CA ALA A 481 13.25 -9.67 0.19
C ALA A 481 14.70 -10.18 0.17
N ARG A 482 15.64 -9.34 0.62
CA ARG A 482 17.07 -9.65 0.65
C ARG A 482 17.37 -10.97 1.38
N ASN A 483 18.20 -11.81 0.79
CA ASN A 483 18.51 -13.14 1.30
C ASN A 483 19.07 -13.17 2.72
N ALA A 484 19.84 -12.14 3.12
CA ALA A 484 20.45 -12.04 4.44
C ALA A 484 19.43 -11.97 5.60
N GLN A 485 18.21 -11.48 5.36
CA GLN A 485 17.17 -11.28 6.37
C GLN A 485 15.88 -12.06 6.07
N LYS A 486 15.97 -13.21 5.40
CA LYS A 486 14.79 -14.03 5.06
C LYS A 486 13.95 -14.44 6.27
N ARG A 487 14.55 -14.64 7.44
CA ARG A 487 13.83 -15.13 8.62
C ARG A 487 13.17 -13.98 9.39
N ARG A 488 11.85 -13.95 9.37
CA ARG A 488 11.01 -12.91 10.01
C ARG A 488 10.67 -13.21 11.47
N LEU A 489 10.41 -14.48 11.80
CA LEU A 489 9.91 -14.90 13.11
C LEU A 489 10.84 -15.95 13.74
N ARG A 490 11.27 -15.68 14.97
CA ARG A 490 11.93 -16.64 15.85
C ARG A 490 11.00 -16.95 17.01
N THR A 491 10.40 -18.12 17.04
CA THR A 491 9.59 -18.57 18.17
C THR A 491 10.50 -19.24 19.22
N ARG A 492 10.45 -18.79 20.47
CA ARG A 492 10.99 -19.55 21.60
C ARG A 492 10.01 -20.66 21.96
N PRO A 493 10.45 -21.90 22.27
CA PRO A 493 9.56 -22.91 22.79
C PRO A 493 8.92 -22.38 24.09
N TRP A 494 7.60 -22.49 24.17
CA TRP A 494 6.90 -22.15 25.41
C TRP A 494 7.18 -23.25 26.41
N SER A 495 8.07 -23.01 27.35
CA SER A 495 8.17 -23.88 28.55
C SER A 495 6.91 -23.62 29.36
N ARG A 496 6.01 -24.60 29.41
CA ARG A 496 5.04 -24.67 30.51
C ARG A 496 5.89 -24.79 31.78
N LYS A 497 6.04 -23.72 32.52
CA LYS A 497 6.36 -23.82 33.92
C LYS A 497 5.08 -24.38 34.53
N GLY A 498 5.17 -25.63 35.00
CA GLY A 498 4.16 -26.29 35.80
C GLY A 498 3.88 -25.54 37.11
#